data_e0458b4d3051fa2bb7cac3a713fd4080
#
_entry.id   e0458b4d3051fa2bb7cac3a713fd4080
#
_cell.length_a   1.000
_cell.length_b   1.000
_cell.length_c   1.000
_cell.angle_alpha   90.00
_cell.angle_beta   90.00
_cell.angle_gamma   90.00
#
_symmetry.space_group_name_H-M   'P 1'
#
loop_
_entity.id
_entity.type
_entity.pdbx_description
1 polymer ?
#
loop_
_entity_poly.entity_id
_entity_poly.type
_entity_poly.pdbx_seq_one_letter_code
_entity_poly.pdbx_strand_id
1 'polypeptide(L)'
;MKDNVAHRITGAVKLFTGLLAASLLNGQIATAKPLVHDAEYYVLEKQNGETWALEDKDLDKRLAEFRKKNGGRSPNIFYILIDDIGFGDLGDETLNAIRGYKTPNINEFAREGMRLARMYTEPSCTPTRVAFMTGRHPVRNGMGNTAVDISGFGLAEGEVTIAEILSEKGYNTSHVGKWHMGDIREAWPNMQGFDYAAFPIHQQGQLTIYHDDAADEEISIGIGKNNYDDRYTMDEWLRTDASSMVTGVEGVRGENVREVYMDAGERWTEAKYHEMNERYQSQAMEQLRKLAKSNKPFFLQYWPLYPLTGPRTTTDQYTTPNGGVYVEKMKLVDKWIGELMTEMDELGIADNTLVVIMGDNGHFTKYSPGSGYTPMVFRGGKGSTLEGGVRVDAFVRWPGMIEADSVAGDIIHVSDLFTTIARLGDATDEIPTDRIIDGIDQTSLLLNGDTYSRRDYVFLYNINNLEAVVKEQYKLDLASGKENAILAKFYDLFRDTREEWPVSTEVGAWGGAKFVRMVQRHMGRKAKYPDAPPATGMPYAGIDNLRPETQAAVQEFLYMMKTPGM
;
A
#
# COMPACT_ATOMS: atom_id res chain seq x y z
N MET A 1 36.45 -53.00 -66.62
CA MET A 1 36.49 -52.51 -68.02
C MET A 1 35.92 -51.10 -67.90
N LYS A 2 36.84 -50.15 -67.83
CA LYS A 2 37.14 -49.17 -68.87
C LYS A 2 35.93 -48.28 -69.14
N ASP A 3 36.00 -47.11 -68.82
CA ASP A 3 36.52 -45.83 -69.34
C ASP A 3 35.34 -44.91 -69.63
N ASN A 4 35.27 -43.73 -69.29
CA ASN A 4 35.78 -42.42 -69.61
C ASN A 4 34.82 -41.37 -69.08
N VAL A 5 35.16 -40.49 -68.23
CA VAL A 5 35.87 -39.20 -68.33
C VAL A 5 35.13 -38.10 -69.13
N ALA A 6 34.83 -37.06 -68.43
CA ALA A 6 34.92 -35.63 -68.75
C ALA A 6 33.75 -34.89 -69.45
N HIS A 7 33.54 -33.72 -68.85
CA HIS A 7 32.92 -32.51 -69.39
C HIS A 7 31.40 -32.30 -69.05
N ARG A 8 31.02 -31.44 -68.15
CA ARG A 8 31.03 -29.99 -68.28
C ARG A 8 30.68 -29.31 -66.92
N ILE A 9 31.62 -28.57 -66.44
CA ILE A 9 31.44 -27.49 -65.51
C ILE A 9 30.87 -26.30 -66.30
N THR A 10 29.70 -25.83 -65.99
CA THR A 10 29.19 -24.43 -66.05
C THR A 10 27.67 -24.45 -65.84
N GLY A 11 27.20 -23.91 -64.73
CA GLY A 11 25.78 -23.70 -64.53
C GLY A 11 25.27 -23.79 -63.12
N ALA A 12 26.11 -23.64 -62.11
CA ALA A 12 25.69 -23.75 -60.73
C ALA A 12 26.19 -22.61 -59.81
N VAL A 13 26.07 -21.35 -60.26
CA VAL A 13 26.46 -20.18 -59.47
C VAL A 13 25.40 -19.06 -59.51
N LYS A 14 24.15 -19.34 -59.73
CA LYS A 14 23.10 -18.30 -59.65
C LYS A 14 21.81 -18.72 -58.94
N LEU A 15 21.82 -19.73 -58.07
CA LEU A 15 20.64 -20.12 -57.31
C LEU A 15 20.88 -20.26 -55.80
N PHE A 16 21.96 -19.66 -55.25
CA PHE A 16 22.27 -19.74 -53.82
C PHE A 16 22.25 -18.38 -53.08
N THR A 17 21.80 -17.32 -53.73
CA THR A 17 21.66 -15.97 -53.09
C THR A 17 20.23 -15.55 -52.84
N GLY A 18 19.25 -16.45 -53.03
CA GLY A 18 17.83 -16.17 -52.81
C GLY A 18 17.20 -16.80 -51.55
N LEU A 19 17.92 -17.65 -50.81
CA LEU A 19 17.39 -18.38 -49.65
C LEU A 19 18.01 -18.00 -48.31
N LEU A 20 18.89 -17.01 -48.24
CA LEU A 20 19.46 -16.50 -46.98
C LEU A 20 18.84 -15.18 -46.50
N ALA A 21 17.83 -14.65 -47.18
CA ALA A 21 17.16 -13.41 -46.79
C ALA A 21 15.74 -13.62 -46.22
N ALA A 22 15.27 -14.87 -46.09
CA ALA A 22 13.94 -15.19 -45.59
C ALA A 22 13.93 -15.88 -44.20
N SER A 23 15.10 -16.07 -43.58
CA SER A 23 15.21 -16.73 -42.27
C SER A 23 15.59 -15.83 -41.09
N LEU A 24 15.52 -14.50 -41.26
CA LEU A 24 15.86 -13.52 -40.21
C LEU A 24 14.71 -12.61 -39.78
N LEU A 25 13.46 -12.97 -40.07
CA LEU A 25 12.27 -12.22 -39.65
C LEU A 25 11.21 -13.08 -38.93
N ASN A 26 11.57 -14.24 -38.44
CA ASN A 26 10.84 -14.91 -37.38
C ASN A 26 11.56 -14.60 -36.05
N GLY A 27 11.62 -13.33 -35.66
CA GLY A 27 11.69 -12.98 -34.29
C GLY A 27 10.45 -13.59 -33.64
N GLN A 28 10.61 -14.69 -32.90
CA GLN A 28 9.60 -15.13 -31.96
C GLN A 28 9.33 -13.91 -31.06
N ILE A 29 8.18 -13.27 -31.26
CA ILE A 29 7.61 -12.44 -30.24
C ILE A 29 7.44 -13.41 -29.08
N ALA A 30 8.34 -13.38 -28.13
CA ALA A 30 8.19 -14.10 -26.88
C ALA A 30 6.89 -13.56 -26.27
N THR A 31 5.81 -14.31 -26.43
CA THR A 31 4.56 -13.97 -25.76
C THR A 31 4.86 -14.00 -24.27
N ALA A 32 4.77 -12.84 -23.62
CA ALA A 32 4.94 -12.73 -22.17
C ALA A 32 4.07 -13.82 -21.51
N LYS A 33 4.62 -14.52 -20.52
CA LYS A 33 3.83 -15.50 -19.79
C LYS A 33 2.67 -14.77 -19.11
N PRO A 34 1.44 -15.32 -19.16
CA PRO A 34 0.31 -14.68 -18.49
C PRO A 34 0.53 -14.64 -16.98
N LEU A 35 0.02 -13.61 -16.33
CA LEU A 35 0.03 -13.48 -14.88
C LEU A 35 -0.71 -14.66 -14.24
N VAL A 36 -0.24 -15.05 -13.06
CA VAL A 36 -0.89 -16.08 -12.27
C VAL A 36 -1.79 -15.38 -11.25
N HIS A 37 -3.09 -15.44 -11.46
CA HIS A 37 -4.07 -14.89 -10.54
C HIS A 37 -4.66 -15.94 -9.59
N ASP A 38 -5.43 -15.48 -8.62
CA ASP A 38 -6.28 -16.33 -7.80
C ASP A 38 -7.38 -17.02 -8.63
N ALA A 39 -7.93 -18.08 -8.07
CA ALA A 39 -8.89 -18.91 -8.82
C ALA A 39 -10.17 -18.18 -9.21
N GLU A 40 -10.63 -17.23 -8.40
CA GLU A 40 -11.87 -16.49 -8.68
C GLU A 40 -11.71 -15.52 -9.85
N TYR A 41 -10.52 -14.96 -10.08
CA TYR A 41 -10.21 -14.18 -11.27
C TYR A 41 -10.56 -14.94 -12.56
N TYR A 42 -10.14 -16.20 -12.67
CA TYR A 42 -10.41 -17.00 -13.86
C TYR A 42 -11.90 -17.33 -14.06
N VAL A 43 -12.70 -17.28 -13.00
CA VAL A 43 -14.16 -17.39 -13.12
C VAL A 43 -14.72 -16.12 -13.79
N LEU A 44 -14.25 -14.95 -13.36
CA LEU A 44 -14.66 -13.66 -13.92
C LEU A 44 -14.13 -13.47 -15.35
N GLU A 45 -12.89 -13.84 -15.61
CA GLU A 45 -12.28 -13.78 -16.95
C GLU A 45 -13.05 -14.65 -17.95
N LYS A 46 -13.48 -15.86 -17.53
CA LYS A 46 -14.31 -16.72 -18.39
C LYS A 46 -15.66 -16.08 -18.71
N GLN A 47 -16.21 -15.27 -17.82
CA GLN A 47 -17.51 -14.61 -18.01
C GLN A 47 -17.39 -13.33 -18.83
N ASN A 48 -16.33 -12.56 -18.64
CA ASN A 48 -16.21 -11.19 -19.12
C ASN A 48 -15.02 -10.95 -20.06
N GLY A 49 -14.18 -11.95 -20.29
CA GLY A 49 -12.89 -11.77 -20.98
C GLY A 49 -13.01 -11.22 -22.41
N GLU A 50 -14.09 -11.52 -23.13
CA GLU A 50 -14.34 -10.93 -24.46
C GLU A 50 -14.59 -9.42 -24.37
N THR A 51 -15.37 -8.99 -23.36
CA THR A 51 -15.61 -7.56 -23.08
C THR A 51 -14.32 -6.87 -22.65
N TRP A 52 -13.57 -7.47 -21.72
CA TRP A 52 -12.29 -6.93 -21.26
C TRP A 52 -11.27 -6.76 -22.40
N ALA A 53 -11.21 -7.72 -23.33
CA ALA A 53 -10.32 -7.62 -24.49
C ALA A 53 -10.69 -6.46 -25.43
N LEU A 54 -11.97 -6.12 -25.55
CA LEU A 54 -12.42 -4.94 -26.33
C LEU A 54 -12.05 -3.64 -25.60
N GLU A 55 -12.30 -3.56 -24.28
CA GLU A 55 -11.91 -2.44 -23.44
C GLU A 55 -10.39 -2.22 -23.48
N ASP A 56 -9.61 -3.30 -23.38
CA ASP A 56 -8.14 -3.24 -23.40
C ASP A 56 -7.61 -2.65 -24.70
N LYS A 57 -8.22 -2.99 -25.84
CA LYS A 57 -7.84 -2.44 -27.13
C LYS A 57 -8.05 -0.93 -27.23
N ASP A 58 -9.15 -0.43 -26.66
CA ASP A 58 -9.44 1.00 -26.63
C ASP A 58 -8.52 1.74 -25.64
N LEU A 59 -8.25 1.12 -24.49
CA LEU A 59 -7.31 1.63 -23.51
C LEU A 59 -5.88 1.74 -24.05
N ASP A 60 -5.40 0.70 -24.73
CA ASP A 60 -4.05 0.68 -25.32
C ASP A 60 -3.88 1.82 -26.32
N LYS A 61 -4.91 2.06 -27.13
CA LYS A 61 -4.94 3.20 -28.05
C LYS A 61 -4.89 4.53 -27.30
N ARG A 62 -5.73 4.69 -26.29
CA ARG A 62 -5.81 5.93 -25.48
C ARG A 62 -4.50 6.22 -24.76
N LEU A 63 -3.88 5.19 -24.15
CA LEU A 63 -2.57 5.30 -23.50
C LEU A 63 -1.45 5.59 -24.49
N ALA A 64 -1.48 4.99 -25.68
CA ALA A 64 -0.51 5.29 -26.74
C ALA A 64 -0.62 6.74 -27.24
N GLU A 65 -1.84 7.26 -27.39
CA GLU A 65 -2.09 8.65 -27.75
C GLU A 65 -1.61 9.61 -26.64
N PHE A 66 -1.86 9.28 -25.39
CA PHE A 66 -1.33 10.03 -24.24
C PHE A 66 0.21 10.05 -24.27
N ARG A 67 0.86 8.89 -24.35
CA ARG A 67 2.33 8.82 -24.43
C ARG A 67 2.88 9.64 -25.59
N LYS A 68 2.26 9.55 -26.76
CA LYS A 68 2.67 10.35 -27.92
C LYS A 68 2.60 11.86 -27.66
N LYS A 69 1.54 12.35 -27.01
CA LYS A 69 1.39 13.76 -26.62
C LYS A 69 2.41 14.16 -25.55
N ASN A 70 2.80 13.23 -24.70
CA ASN A 70 3.75 13.42 -23.59
C ASN A 70 5.21 13.12 -23.95
N GLY A 71 5.58 13.25 -25.22
CA GLY A 71 6.96 13.03 -25.68
C GLY A 71 7.44 11.59 -25.56
N GLY A 72 6.56 10.60 -25.70
CA GLY A 72 6.84 9.16 -25.59
C GLY A 72 6.88 8.63 -24.16
N ARG A 73 6.55 9.45 -23.15
CA ARG A 73 6.65 9.08 -21.73
C ARG A 73 5.31 8.61 -21.18
N SER A 74 5.36 7.62 -20.30
CA SER A 74 4.26 7.25 -19.42
C SER A 74 3.95 8.36 -18.39
N PRO A 75 2.78 8.36 -17.72
CA PRO A 75 2.46 9.39 -16.74
C PRO A 75 3.36 9.32 -15.52
N ASN A 76 3.52 10.41 -14.83
CA ASN A 76 3.99 10.42 -13.47
C ASN A 76 2.93 9.80 -12.56
N ILE A 77 3.36 9.27 -11.41
CA ILE A 77 2.48 8.68 -10.41
C ILE A 77 2.83 9.28 -9.06
N PHE A 78 1.85 9.88 -8.41
CA PHE A 78 1.97 10.40 -7.07
C PHE A 78 0.97 9.74 -6.15
N TYR A 79 1.45 8.96 -5.17
CA TYR A 79 0.61 8.20 -4.26
C TYR A 79 0.74 8.71 -2.83
N ILE A 80 -0.38 9.20 -2.29
CA ILE A 80 -0.51 9.71 -0.92
C ILE A 80 -1.35 8.72 -0.12
N LEU A 81 -0.78 8.13 0.93
CA LEU A 81 -1.45 7.16 1.80
C LEU A 81 -1.44 7.67 3.23
N ILE A 82 -2.63 7.96 3.75
CA ILE A 82 -2.82 8.56 5.07
C ILE A 82 -3.12 7.46 6.09
N ASP A 83 -2.44 7.52 7.22
CA ASP A 83 -2.47 6.48 8.25
C ASP A 83 -3.75 6.50 9.09
N ASP A 84 -4.34 5.32 9.31
CA ASP A 84 -5.51 5.07 10.17
C ASP A 84 -6.74 5.93 9.84
N ILE A 85 -7.00 6.17 8.55
CA ILE A 85 -8.12 6.95 8.04
C ILE A 85 -9.22 6.04 7.54
N GLY A 86 -10.35 6.04 8.22
CA GLY A 86 -11.53 5.27 7.83
C GLY A 86 -12.42 6.00 6.83
N PHE A 87 -13.42 5.28 6.34
CA PHE A 87 -14.39 5.82 5.40
C PHE A 87 -15.18 6.99 6.01
N GLY A 88 -15.25 8.10 5.28
CA GLY A 88 -15.92 9.33 5.65
C GLY A 88 -15.06 10.32 6.45
N ASP A 89 -13.76 10.06 6.58
CA ASP A 89 -12.81 11.01 7.17
C ASP A 89 -12.34 12.07 6.18
N LEU A 90 -12.32 11.74 4.89
CA LEU A 90 -11.77 12.58 3.83
C LEU A 90 -12.77 12.80 2.70
N GLY A 91 -12.63 13.92 1.99
CA GLY A 91 -13.25 14.15 0.69
C GLY A 91 -14.78 14.25 0.69
N ASP A 92 -15.43 14.41 1.84
CA ASP A 92 -16.88 14.54 1.96
C ASP A 92 -17.25 15.61 3.00
N GLU A 93 -17.77 16.73 2.54
CA GLU A 93 -18.11 17.87 3.42
C GLU A 93 -19.15 17.52 4.48
N THR A 94 -20.11 16.65 4.16
CA THR A 94 -21.18 16.28 5.10
C THR A 94 -20.65 15.40 6.21
N LEU A 95 -19.88 14.37 5.85
CA LEU A 95 -19.30 13.44 6.80
C LEU A 95 -18.23 14.14 7.67
N ASN A 96 -17.40 14.98 7.06
CA ASN A 96 -16.43 15.78 7.80
C ASN A 96 -17.11 16.74 8.78
N ALA A 97 -18.22 17.40 8.39
CA ALA A 97 -18.97 18.31 9.25
C ALA A 97 -19.61 17.58 10.45
N ILE A 98 -20.13 16.36 10.27
CA ILE A 98 -20.64 15.52 11.37
C ILE A 98 -19.53 15.26 12.40
N ARG A 99 -18.28 15.15 11.96
CA ARG A 99 -17.10 14.94 12.82
C ARG A 99 -16.48 16.24 13.34
N GLY A 100 -16.98 17.38 12.88
CA GLY A 100 -16.59 18.70 13.37
C GLY A 100 -15.31 19.28 12.81
N TYR A 101 -14.84 18.78 11.64
CA TYR A 101 -13.70 19.38 10.94
C TYR A 101 -13.98 19.52 9.44
N LYS A 102 -13.04 20.08 8.72
CA LYS A 102 -13.10 20.27 7.27
C LYS A 102 -11.76 19.90 6.64
N THR A 103 -11.84 19.29 5.47
CA THR A 103 -10.70 18.97 4.62
C THR A 103 -10.89 19.60 3.23
N PRO A 104 -10.88 20.95 3.11
CA PRO A 104 -11.30 21.64 1.89
C PRO A 104 -10.43 21.31 0.68
N ASN A 105 -9.12 21.10 0.86
CA ASN A 105 -8.21 20.77 -0.22
C ASN A 105 -8.44 19.34 -0.74
N ILE A 106 -8.62 18.37 0.17
CA ILE A 106 -8.93 16.99 -0.21
C ILE A 106 -10.34 16.90 -0.80
N ASN A 107 -11.29 17.69 -0.30
CA ASN A 107 -12.63 17.77 -0.87
C ASN A 107 -12.62 18.33 -2.31
N GLU A 108 -11.78 19.33 -2.57
CA GLU A 108 -11.57 19.86 -3.94
C GLU A 108 -10.92 18.80 -4.83
N PHE A 109 -9.86 18.15 -4.36
CA PHE A 109 -9.22 17.05 -5.07
C PHE A 109 -10.23 15.95 -5.45
N ALA A 110 -11.13 15.59 -4.53
CA ALA A 110 -12.17 14.59 -4.77
C ALA A 110 -13.17 15.02 -5.87
N ARG A 111 -13.51 16.32 -5.94
CA ARG A 111 -14.36 16.88 -7.02
C ARG A 111 -13.65 16.95 -8.37
N GLU A 112 -12.34 17.17 -8.37
CA GLU A 112 -11.54 17.19 -9.58
C GLU A 112 -11.18 15.81 -10.13
N GLY A 113 -11.54 14.76 -9.42
CA GLY A 113 -11.22 13.38 -9.75
C GLY A 113 -12.39 12.42 -9.59
N MET A 114 -12.06 11.16 -9.38
CA MET A 114 -13.01 10.06 -9.15
C MET A 114 -12.90 9.55 -7.70
N ARG A 115 -14.04 9.41 -7.03
CA ARG A 115 -14.13 8.71 -5.74
C ARG A 115 -14.26 7.20 -5.97
N LEU A 116 -13.44 6.41 -5.31
CA LEU A 116 -13.52 4.95 -5.28
C LEU A 116 -14.31 4.53 -4.03
N ALA A 117 -15.65 4.53 -4.12
CA ALA A 117 -16.55 4.42 -2.96
C ALA A 117 -16.50 3.05 -2.26
N ARG A 118 -15.96 2.01 -2.92
CA ARG A 118 -15.77 0.68 -2.34
C ARG A 118 -14.33 0.22 -2.44
N MET A 119 -13.39 1.11 -2.07
CA MET A 119 -11.99 0.75 -1.91
C MET A 119 -11.81 -0.09 -0.65
N TYR A 120 -11.37 -1.32 -0.83
CA TYR A 120 -11.01 -2.24 0.24
C TYR A 120 -9.50 -2.28 0.44
N THR A 121 -9.11 -2.32 1.69
CA THR A 121 -7.72 -2.50 2.14
C THR A 121 -7.61 -3.77 2.98
N GLU A 122 -6.41 -4.07 3.43
CA GLU A 122 -6.21 -5.02 4.52
C GLU A 122 -6.55 -4.35 5.87
N PRO A 123 -6.81 -5.11 6.94
CA PRO A 123 -7.30 -4.53 8.20
C PRO A 123 -6.25 -3.76 9.02
N SER A 124 -5.02 -3.64 8.53
CA SER A 124 -3.93 -2.94 9.25
C SER A 124 -2.89 -2.37 8.29
N CYS A 125 -2.07 -1.44 8.79
CA CYS A 125 -1.12 -0.64 8.00
C CYS A 125 -0.08 -1.50 7.25
N THR A 126 0.70 -2.35 7.93
CA THR A 126 1.71 -3.20 7.27
C THR A 126 1.09 -4.07 6.19
N PRO A 127 0.02 -4.83 6.46
CA PRO A 127 -0.65 -5.62 5.44
C PRO A 127 -1.08 -4.81 4.22
N THR A 128 -1.72 -3.66 4.41
CA THR A 128 -2.17 -2.81 3.30
C THR A 128 -1.01 -2.30 2.45
N ARG A 129 0.06 -1.82 3.09
CA ARG A 129 1.24 -1.30 2.39
C ARG A 129 1.93 -2.40 1.59
N VAL A 130 2.03 -3.59 2.14
CA VAL A 130 2.56 -4.78 1.44
C VAL A 130 1.66 -5.19 0.27
N ALA A 131 0.33 -5.22 0.46
CA ALA A 131 -0.61 -5.56 -0.60
C ALA A 131 -0.51 -4.59 -1.79
N PHE A 132 -0.39 -3.29 -1.50
CA PHE A 132 -0.14 -2.27 -2.53
C PHE A 132 1.21 -2.48 -3.23
N MET A 133 2.29 -2.62 -2.46
CA MET A 133 3.64 -2.68 -3.01
C MET A 133 3.92 -3.93 -3.85
N THR A 134 3.26 -5.06 -3.54
CA THR A 134 3.54 -6.35 -4.18
C THR A 134 2.40 -6.88 -5.07
N GLY A 135 1.22 -6.26 -5.03
CA GLY A 135 0.02 -6.76 -5.71
C GLY A 135 -0.52 -8.07 -5.14
N ARG A 136 -0.12 -8.46 -3.92
CA ARG A 136 -0.41 -9.75 -3.31
C ARG A 136 -1.04 -9.59 -1.93
N HIS A 137 -1.96 -10.48 -1.55
CA HIS A 137 -2.38 -10.54 -0.15
C HIS A 137 -1.18 -10.81 0.77
N PRO A 138 -1.03 -10.05 1.87
CA PRO A 138 0.15 -10.13 2.75
C PRO A 138 0.38 -11.49 3.37
N VAL A 139 -0.66 -12.31 3.49
CA VAL A 139 -0.52 -13.70 3.95
C VAL A 139 0.39 -14.53 3.02
N ARG A 140 0.49 -14.16 1.73
CA ARG A 140 1.30 -14.91 0.75
C ARG A 140 2.81 -14.71 0.91
N ASN A 141 3.22 -13.64 1.57
CA ASN A 141 4.62 -13.30 1.81
C ASN A 141 4.96 -13.15 3.31
N GLY A 142 4.09 -13.67 4.17
CA GLY A 142 4.30 -13.70 5.61
C GLY A 142 4.13 -12.36 6.34
N MET A 143 3.66 -11.33 5.63
CA MET A 143 3.52 -9.97 6.16
C MET A 143 2.07 -9.66 6.59
N GLY A 144 1.29 -10.67 6.95
CA GLY A 144 -0.09 -10.51 7.41
C GLY A 144 -0.23 -9.84 8.78
N ASN A 145 0.85 -9.81 9.57
CA ASN A 145 0.88 -9.12 10.86
C ASN A 145 1.50 -7.72 10.71
N THR A 146 1.19 -6.85 11.66
CA THR A 146 1.82 -5.52 11.74
C THR A 146 3.29 -5.68 12.14
N ALA A 147 4.19 -5.08 11.37
CA ALA A 147 5.60 -5.00 11.73
C ALA A 147 5.73 -4.03 12.91
N VAL A 148 6.03 -4.56 14.08
CA VAL A 148 6.30 -3.76 15.28
C VAL A 148 7.79 -3.45 15.39
N ASP A 149 8.12 -2.50 16.25
CA ASP A 149 9.50 -2.06 16.45
C ASP A 149 10.40 -3.21 16.91
N ILE A 150 11.62 -3.24 16.41
CA ILE A 150 12.66 -4.22 16.73
C ILE A 150 12.18 -5.67 16.50
N SER A 151 11.33 -5.86 15.51
CA SER A 151 10.77 -7.19 15.22
C SER A 151 11.75 -8.14 14.53
N GLY A 152 12.76 -7.60 13.84
CA GLY A 152 13.74 -8.37 13.09
C GLY A 152 13.13 -9.14 11.92
N PHE A 153 11.99 -8.67 11.39
CA PHE A 153 11.40 -9.24 10.18
C PHE A 153 10.96 -8.14 9.21
N GLY A 154 10.71 -8.51 7.97
CA GLY A 154 10.23 -7.57 6.96
C GLY A 154 9.96 -8.23 5.62
N LEU A 155 9.60 -7.40 4.65
CA LEU A 155 9.38 -7.82 3.27
C LEU A 155 10.67 -8.44 2.72
N ALA A 156 10.56 -9.66 2.18
CA ALA A 156 11.71 -10.38 1.66
C ALA A 156 12.24 -9.71 0.37
N GLU A 157 13.56 -9.70 0.18
CA GLU A 157 14.24 -9.25 -1.05
C GLU A 157 13.71 -9.96 -2.32
N GLY A 158 13.25 -11.19 -2.20
CA GLY A 158 12.67 -11.94 -3.31
C GLY A 158 11.24 -11.54 -3.69
N GLU A 159 10.57 -10.68 -2.95
CA GLU A 159 9.33 -10.05 -3.39
C GLU A 159 9.65 -8.91 -4.37
N VAL A 160 8.74 -8.70 -5.33
CA VAL A 160 8.90 -7.66 -6.33
C VAL A 160 7.90 -6.56 -6.09
N THR A 161 8.40 -5.35 -5.90
CA THR A 161 7.59 -4.17 -5.59
C THR A 161 7.23 -3.36 -6.82
N ILE A 162 6.17 -2.56 -6.71
CA ILE A 162 5.80 -1.61 -7.77
C ILE A 162 6.93 -0.61 -8.08
N ALA A 163 7.73 -0.23 -7.08
CA ALA A 163 8.86 0.66 -7.27
C ALA A 163 9.97 0.02 -8.11
N GLU A 164 10.23 -1.27 -7.91
CA GLU A 164 11.21 -2.02 -8.71
C GLU A 164 10.76 -2.12 -10.16
N ILE A 165 9.53 -2.59 -10.43
CA ILE A 165 9.05 -2.74 -11.81
C ILE A 165 8.96 -1.41 -12.56
N LEU A 166 8.58 -0.32 -11.91
CA LEU A 166 8.59 1.01 -12.51
C LEU A 166 10.02 1.51 -12.77
N SER A 167 10.94 1.20 -11.88
CA SER A 167 12.36 1.53 -12.05
C SER A 167 12.95 0.85 -13.28
N GLU A 168 12.62 -0.42 -13.55
CA GLU A 168 13.03 -1.14 -14.76
C GLU A 168 12.52 -0.45 -16.04
N LYS A 169 11.37 0.24 -15.96
CA LYS A 169 10.82 1.08 -17.04
C LYS A 169 11.35 2.51 -17.06
N GLY A 170 12.37 2.80 -16.26
CA GLY A 170 13.08 4.06 -16.26
C GLY A 170 12.43 5.18 -15.46
N TYR A 171 11.50 4.88 -14.57
CA TYR A 171 10.99 5.85 -13.61
C TYR A 171 12.07 6.24 -12.60
N ASN A 172 12.05 7.51 -12.18
CA ASN A 172 12.70 7.93 -10.95
C ASN A 172 11.75 7.65 -9.78
N THR A 173 12.22 7.00 -8.74
CA THR A 173 11.37 6.53 -7.63
C THR A 173 11.77 7.19 -6.31
N SER A 174 10.79 7.72 -5.57
CA SER A 174 11.05 8.35 -4.26
C SER A 174 9.97 7.98 -3.25
N HIS A 175 10.38 7.71 -2.02
CA HIS A 175 9.50 7.45 -0.89
C HIS A 175 9.78 8.44 0.24
N VAL A 176 8.72 9.04 0.81
CA VAL A 176 8.81 9.94 1.95
C VAL A 176 7.71 9.62 2.96
N GLY A 177 8.09 9.39 4.20
CA GLY A 177 7.20 9.14 5.31
C GLY A 177 7.14 7.68 5.75
N LYS A 178 6.03 7.24 6.32
CA LYS A 178 5.85 5.91 6.92
C LYS A 178 6.07 4.79 5.91
N TRP A 179 7.03 3.91 6.18
CA TRP A 179 7.25 2.69 5.38
C TRP A 179 6.50 1.48 5.94
N HIS A 180 6.86 1.06 7.12
CA HIS A 180 6.17 0.05 7.93
C HIS A 180 6.09 -1.36 7.31
N MET A 181 7.10 -1.75 6.53
CA MET A 181 7.18 -3.11 5.95
C MET A 181 8.42 -3.88 6.42
N GLY A 182 8.94 -3.51 7.58
CA GLY A 182 10.03 -4.21 8.27
C GLY A 182 11.18 -3.30 8.66
N ASP A 183 11.92 -3.75 9.65
CA ASP A 183 13.05 -3.05 10.29
C ASP A 183 14.41 -3.66 9.95
N ILE A 184 14.44 -4.72 9.15
CA ILE A 184 15.66 -5.30 8.60
C ILE A 184 16.08 -4.57 7.32
N ARG A 185 17.38 -4.58 7.02
CA ARG A 185 17.96 -3.82 5.92
C ARG A 185 17.31 -4.14 4.56
N GLU A 186 17.10 -5.41 4.27
CA GLU A 186 16.52 -5.87 3.00
C GLU A 186 15.11 -5.33 2.75
N ALA A 187 14.39 -5.03 3.82
CA ALA A 187 13.01 -4.54 3.75
C ALA A 187 12.91 -3.02 3.62
N TRP A 188 14.00 -2.25 3.72
CA TRP A 188 13.96 -0.79 3.64
C TRP A 188 13.55 -0.31 2.23
N PRO A 189 12.90 0.85 2.10
CA PRO A 189 12.40 1.29 0.81
C PRO A 189 13.51 1.50 -0.23
N ASN A 190 14.69 1.98 0.17
CA ASN A 190 15.84 2.14 -0.71
C ASN A 190 16.52 0.79 -1.10
N MET A 191 16.11 -0.32 -0.49
CA MET A 191 16.44 -1.68 -0.91
C MET A 191 15.31 -2.31 -1.74
N GLN A 192 14.12 -1.74 -1.71
CA GLN A 192 12.89 -2.21 -2.34
C GLN A 192 12.47 -1.30 -3.52
N GLY A 193 13.44 -0.82 -4.29
CA GLY A 193 13.20 -0.18 -5.59
C GLY A 193 13.13 1.35 -5.59
N PHE A 194 13.34 2.04 -4.46
CA PHE A 194 13.35 3.50 -4.43
C PHE A 194 14.75 4.08 -4.58
N ASP A 195 14.91 5.06 -5.50
CA ASP A 195 16.17 5.80 -5.69
C ASP A 195 16.49 6.70 -4.50
N TYR A 196 15.45 7.21 -3.82
CA TYR A 196 15.55 8.00 -2.62
C TYR A 196 14.46 7.60 -1.63
N ALA A 197 14.80 7.54 -0.36
CA ALA A 197 13.84 7.32 0.71
C ALA A 197 14.17 8.17 1.94
N ALA A 198 13.13 8.75 2.55
CA ALA A 198 13.19 9.40 3.84
C ALA A 198 12.05 8.85 4.71
N PHE A 199 12.39 8.13 5.77
CA PHE A 199 11.38 7.35 6.50
C PHE A 199 11.79 7.05 7.94
N PRO A 200 10.83 6.82 8.85
CA PRO A 200 11.11 6.22 10.14
C PRO A 200 11.27 4.70 9.99
N ILE A 201 12.31 4.15 10.58
CA ILE A 201 12.49 2.68 10.61
C ILE A 201 11.49 2.06 11.59
N HIS A 202 11.38 2.64 12.78
CA HIS A 202 10.55 2.17 13.89
C HIS A 202 9.39 3.14 14.14
N GLN A 203 8.43 3.17 13.22
CA GLN A 203 7.33 4.12 13.28
C GLN A 203 6.45 3.95 14.52
N GLN A 204 6.25 2.73 15.02
CA GLN A 204 5.47 2.51 16.22
C GLN A 204 6.14 3.11 17.46
N GLY A 205 7.46 2.96 17.60
CA GLY A 205 8.23 3.61 18.65
C GLY A 205 8.06 5.12 18.66
N GLN A 206 8.02 5.74 17.49
CA GLN A 206 7.79 7.18 17.38
C GLN A 206 6.43 7.63 17.90
N LEU A 207 5.41 6.78 17.72
CA LEU A 207 4.06 7.08 18.20
C LEU A 207 3.84 6.72 19.66
N THR A 208 4.60 5.73 20.16
CA THR A 208 4.33 5.14 21.47
C THR A 208 5.08 5.81 22.60
N ILE A 209 6.20 6.49 22.28
CA ILE A 209 7.12 6.92 23.30
C ILE A 209 7.62 8.33 22.97
N TYR A 210 7.08 9.33 23.65
CA TYR A 210 7.70 10.65 23.73
C TYR A 210 7.41 11.31 25.08
N HIS A 211 8.36 12.14 25.51
CA HIS A 211 8.22 12.89 26.75
C HIS A 211 7.41 14.16 26.53
N ASP A 212 6.52 14.45 27.49
CA ASP A 212 5.97 15.79 27.64
C ASP A 212 6.99 16.65 28.39
N ASP A 213 7.56 17.66 27.70
CA ASP A 213 8.53 18.58 28.30
C ASP A 213 7.92 19.40 29.46
N ALA A 214 6.60 19.52 29.53
CA ALA A 214 5.92 20.33 30.55
C ALA A 214 5.68 19.57 31.88
N ALA A 215 5.58 18.23 31.80
CA ALA A 215 5.10 17.44 32.94
C ALA A 215 6.10 16.41 33.47
N ASP A 216 7.23 16.20 32.76
CA ASP A 216 8.16 15.08 33.02
C ASP A 216 7.47 13.71 33.06
N GLU A 217 6.24 13.65 32.54
CA GLU A 217 5.42 12.45 32.50
C GLU A 217 5.68 11.68 31.20
N GLU A 218 5.85 10.42 31.38
CA GLU A 218 6.04 9.45 30.31
C GLU A 218 4.71 9.15 29.63
N ILE A 219 4.61 9.42 28.33
CA ILE A 219 3.41 9.15 27.56
C ILE A 219 3.64 7.94 26.69
N SER A 220 2.94 6.87 26.98
CA SER A 220 3.00 5.62 26.23
C SER A 220 1.61 5.23 25.71
N ILE A 221 1.50 4.80 24.46
CA ILE A 221 0.26 4.20 23.94
C ILE A 221 0.00 2.79 24.52
N GLY A 222 0.54 2.44 25.63
CA GLY A 222 0.25 1.16 26.27
C GLY A 222 0.84 -0.08 25.58
N ILE A 223 1.48 0.08 24.44
CA ILE A 223 2.20 -1.00 23.77
C ILE A 223 3.63 -1.10 24.35
N GLY A 224 4.23 0.05 24.69
CA GLY A 224 5.59 0.13 25.16
C GLY A 224 5.81 -0.43 26.57
N LYS A 225 4.97 -0.03 27.50
CA LYS A 225 5.17 -0.35 28.93
C LYS A 225 5.09 -1.83 29.27
N ASN A 226 4.40 -2.63 28.45
CA ASN A 226 4.21 -4.07 28.69
C ASN A 226 5.15 -4.97 27.88
N ASN A 227 5.89 -4.40 26.92
CA ASN A 227 6.77 -5.18 26.03
C ASN A 227 8.26 -4.95 26.31
N TYR A 228 8.59 -3.89 27.03
CA TYR A 228 9.95 -3.62 27.45
C TYR A 228 10.10 -4.06 28.90
N ASP A 229 11.15 -4.80 29.13
CA ASP A 229 11.51 -5.32 30.45
C ASP A 229 11.54 -4.21 31.49
N ASP A 230 10.89 -4.42 32.65
CA ASP A 230 10.87 -3.51 33.81
C ASP A 230 12.29 -3.09 34.32
N ARG A 231 13.36 -3.70 33.76
CA ARG A 231 14.75 -3.36 34.08
C ARG A 231 15.21 -2.01 33.55
N TYR A 232 14.50 -1.46 32.53
CA TYR A 232 14.84 -0.17 31.94
C TYR A 232 13.66 0.77 32.10
N THR A 233 13.89 1.90 32.70
CA THR A 233 12.88 2.97 32.69
C THR A 233 12.77 3.50 31.28
N MET A 234 11.58 3.89 30.85
CA MET A 234 11.37 4.51 29.56
C MET A 234 12.24 5.76 29.39
N ASP A 235 12.57 6.46 30.49
CA ASP A 235 13.51 7.58 30.49
C ASP A 235 14.92 7.17 30.07
N GLU A 236 15.38 5.98 30.41
CA GLU A 236 16.68 5.46 29.98
C GLU A 236 16.69 5.09 28.50
N TRP A 237 15.58 4.59 27.98
CA TRP A 237 15.41 4.32 26.56
C TRP A 237 15.38 5.61 25.71
N LEU A 238 14.68 6.62 26.17
CA LEU A 238 14.50 7.89 25.46
C LEU A 238 15.70 8.82 25.57
N ARG A 239 16.53 8.68 26.61
CA ARG A 239 17.81 9.38 26.74
C ARG A 239 18.91 8.75 25.91
N THR A 240 18.66 7.63 25.31
CA THR A 240 19.62 7.10 24.37
C THR A 240 19.52 7.91 23.09
N ASP A 241 20.44 8.80 23.02
CA ASP A 241 21.02 9.42 21.88
C ASP A 241 20.21 9.28 20.62
N ALA A 242 19.35 10.25 20.32
CA ALA A 242 18.72 10.34 19.04
C ALA A 242 18.46 8.94 18.53
N SER A 243 17.89 8.17 19.36
CA SER A 243 17.91 6.79 19.03
C SER A 243 17.23 6.66 17.70
N SER A 244 17.98 6.25 16.74
CA SER A 244 17.55 5.79 15.44
C SER A 244 16.32 4.89 15.52
N MET A 245 16.01 4.41 16.71
CA MET A 245 14.78 3.68 17.00
C MET A 245 13.53 4.57 16.95
N VAL A 246 13.63 5.86 17.24
CA VAL A 246 12.49 6.78 17.23
C VAL A 246 12.62 7.91 16.23
N THR A 247 13.74 8.06 15.56
CA THR A 247 13.99 9.10 14.58
C THR A 247 13.83 8.62 13.14
N GLY A 248 14.01 9.52 12.21
CA GLY A 248 13.96 9.20 10.80
C GLY A 248 15.34 9.05 10.18
N VAL A 249 15.35 8.38 9.07
CA VAL A 249 16.56 8.14 8.27
C VAL A 249 16.35 8.54 6.82
N GLU A 250 17.46 8.77 6.11
CA GLU A 250 17.48 8.91 4.66
C GLU A 250 18.38 7.84 4.04
N GLY A 251 17.98 7.35 2.88
CA GLY A 251 18.76 6.40 2.10
C GLY A 251 18.63 6.62 0.60
N VAL A 252 19.67 6.25 -0.12
CA VAL A 252 19.67 6.12 -1.58
C VAL A 252 19.72 4.65 -1.95
N ARG A 253 19.32 4.32 -3.15
CA ARG A 253 19.19 2.94 -3.62
C ARG A 253 20.44 2.11 -3.36
N GLY A 254 20.28 0.98 -2.69
CA GLY A 254 21.32 0.00 -2.41
C GLY A 254 22.32 0.39 -1.31
N GLU A 255 22.26 1.60 -0.79
CA GLU A 255 23.16 2.09 0.25
C GLU A 255 22.58 1.95 1.66
N ASN A 256 23.42 2.04 2.67
CA ASN A 256 22.95 2.12 4.05
C ASN A 256 22.28 3.48 4.29
N VAL A 257 21.30 3.47 5.17
CA VAL A 257 20.63 4.70 5.59
C VAL A 257 21.52 5.50 6.54
N ARG A 258 21.24 6.80 6.62
CA ARG A 258 21.84 7.73 7.58
C ARG A 258 20.76 8.38 8.43
N GLU A 259 21.06 8.59 9.69
CA GLU A 259 20.19 9.31 10.61
C GLU A 259 20.27 10.83 10.35
N VAL A 260 19.15 11.52 10.43
CA VAL A 260 19.09 12.92 9.97
C VAL A 260 18.21 13.85 10.81
N TYR A 261 17.56 13.37 11.87
CA TYR A 261 16.50 14.17 12.51
C TYR A 261 16.76 14.60 13.94
N MET A 262 17.69 13.97 14.64
CA MET A 262 18.01 14.33 16.01
C MET A 262 19.52 14.33 16.24
N ASP A 263 19.96 15.19 17.15
CA ASP A 263 21.34 15.19 17.62
C ASP A 263 21.49 14.23 18.82
N ALA A 264 22.72 13.76 19.03
CA ALA A 264 23.02 12.88 20.16
C ALA A 264 22.66 13.55 21.48
N GLY A 265 21.91 12.83 22.33
CA GLY A 265 21.47 13.30 23.65
C GLY A 265 20.22 14.15 23.65
N GLU A 266 19.61 14.45 22.49
CA GLU A 266 18.28 15.05 22.44
C GLU A 266 17.20 14.07 22.94
N ARG A 267 16.15 14.63 23.59
CA ARG A 267 15.00 13.86 24.00
C ARG A 267 13.97 13.77 22.89
N TRP A 268 13.32 12.63 22.74
CA TRP A 268 12.18 12.47 21.87
C TRP A 268 10.94 13.07 22.54
N THR A 269 10.39 14.13 21.96
CA THR A 269 9.24 14.88 22.46
C THR A 269 8.15 15.01 21.43
N GLU A 270 6.94 15.42 21.82
CA GLU A 270 5.88 15.75 20.87
C GLU A 270 6.32 16.84 19.89
N ALA A 271 7.07 17.84 20.36
CA ALA A 271 7.60 18.89 19.51
C ALA A 271 8.56 18.33 18.44
N LYS A 272 9.44 17.39 18.81
CA LYS A 272 10.33 16.71 17.86
C LYS A 272 9.56 15.84 16.86
N TYR A 273 8.52 15.15 17.32
CA TYR A 273 7.63 14.40 16.43
C TYR A 273 6.93 15.32 15.43
N HIS A 274 6.49 16.49 15.86
CA HIS A 274 5.90 17.50 14.98
C HIS A 274 6.92 18.02 13.96
N GLU A 275 8.11 18.44 14.40
CA GLU A 275 9.20 18.89 13.55
C GLU A 275 9.57 17.85 12.47
N MET A 276 9.63 16.57 12.85
CA MET A 276 9.88 15.48 11.92
C MET A 276 8.78 15.34 10.85
N ASN A 277 7.52 15.48 11.23
CA ASN A 277 6.42 15.46 10.27
C ASN A 277 6.47 16.63 9.28
N GLU A 278 6.79 17.84 9.76
CA GLU A 278 6.98 19.01 8.91
C GLU A 278 8.17 18.81 7.96
N ARG A 279 9.21 18.16 8.42
CA ARG A 279 10.37 17.84 7.59
C ARG A 279 10.01 16.83 6.49
N TYR A 280 9.23 15.79 6.77
CA TYR A 280 8.73 14.88 5.73
C TYR A 280 7.87 15.61 4.69
N GLN A 281 7.03 16.54 5.10
CA GLN A 281 6.30 17.40 4.16
C GLN A 281 7.26 18.20 3.27
N SER A 282 8.26 18.84 3.86
CA SER A 282 9.26 19.61 3.13
C SER A 282 10.04 18.73 2.15
N GLN A 283 10.43 17.52 2.57
CA GLN A 283 11.12 16.55 1.71
C GLN A 283 10.24 16.04 0.57
N ALA A 284 8.94 15.79 0.82
CA ALA A 284 8.00 15.44 -0.25
C ALA A 284 7.92 16.54 -1.30
N MET A 285 7.85 17.81 -0.86
CA MET A 285 7.87 18.98 -1.74
C MET A 285 9.18 19.11 -2.52
N GLU A 286 10.32 18.91 -1.87
CA GLU A 286 11.64 18.93 -2.52
C GLU A 286 11.77 17.81 -3.57
N GLN A 287 11.33 16.60 -3.23
CA GLN A 287 11.35 15.48 -4.18
C GLN A 287 10.42 15.75 -5.36
N LEU A 288 9.21 16.26 -5.15
CA LEU A 288 8.29 16.64 -6.22
C LEU A 288 8.95 17.64 -7.19
N ARG A 289 9.57 18.73 -6.66
CA ARG A 289 10.30 19.72 -7.46
C ARG A 289 11.50 19.15 -8.21
N LYS A 290 12.23 18.25 -7.58
CA LYS A 290 13.40 17.58 -8.19
C LYS A 290 12.97 16.65 -9.31
N LEU A 291 11.96 15.83 -9.06
CA LEU A 291 11.44 14.83 -10.00
C LEU A 291 10.78 15.49 -11.22
N ALA A 292 10.04 16.58 -11.02
CA ALA A 292 9.42 17.36 -12.09
C ALA A 292 10.42 17.96 -13.09
N LYS A 293 11.65 18.23 -12.66
CA LYS A 293 12.73 18.72 -13.54
C LYS A 293 13.37 17.64 -14.39
N SER A 294 13.07 16.37 -14.11
CA SER A 294 13.61 15.24 -14.85
C SER A 294 12.90 15.03 -16.19
N ASN A 295 13.64 14.54 -17.18
CA ASN A 295 13.04 14.08 -18.43
C ASN A 295 12.44 12.66 -18.35
N LYS A 296 12.51 12.00 -17.19
CA LYS A 296 11.95 10.68 -16.92
C LYS A 296 10.63 10.83 -16.18
N PRO A 297 9.68 9.90 -16.34
CA PRO A 297 8.53 9.84 -15.46
C PRO A 297 8.97 9.53 -14.03
N PHE A 298 8.15 9.84 -13.06
CA PHE A 298 8.44 9.55 -11.67
C PHE A 298 7.32 8.77 -10.97
N PHE A 299 7.71 8.02 -9.95
CA PHE A 299 6.85 7.46 -8.93
C PHE A 299 7.24 8.05 -7.57
N LEU A 300 6.38 8.90 -7.03
CA LEU A 300 6.55 9.52 -5.73
C LEU A 300 5.52 8.95 -4.76
N GLN A 301 5.97 8.47 -3.62
CA GLN A 301 5.12 8.15 -2.47
C GLN A 301 5.32 9.21 -1.38
N TYR A 302 4.22 9.78 -0.90
CA TYR A 302 4.18 10.56 0.32
C TYR A 302 3.19 9.92 1.29
N TRP A 303 3.71 9.31 2.34
CA TRP A 303 2.93 8.60 3.35
C TRP A 303 3.09 9.30 4.71
N PRO A 304 2.37 10.40 4.96
CA PRO A 304 2.50 11.16 6.20
C PRO A 304 2.23 10.29 7.42
N LEU A 305 2.90 10.60 8.54
CA LEU A 305 2.62 9.95 9.82
C LEU A 305 1.36 10.57 10.48
N TYR A 306 1.11 11.85 10.22
CA TYR A 306 -0.13 12.48 10.64
C TYR A 306 -1.34 12.01 9.79
N PRO A 307 -2.56 12.03 10.38
CA PRO A 307 -2.99 12.69 11.61
C PRO A 307 -2.75 11.88 12.89
N LEU A 308 -2.17 10.67 12.78
CA LEU A 308 -1.94 9.83 13.94
C LEU A 308 -0.95 10.51 14.90
N THR A 309 -1.37 10.65 16.15
CA THR A 309 -0.57 11.15 17.25
C THR A 309 -0.63 10.17 18.39
N GLY A 310 0.43 10.11 19.18
CA GLY A 310 0.40 9.33 20.41
C GLY A 310 -0.75 9.76 21.32
N PRO A 311 -1.45 8.84 21.98
CA PRO A 311 -2.47 9.20 22.94
C PRO A 311 -1.80 9.85 24.16
N ARG A 312 -2.25 11.05 24.47
CA ARG A 312 -1.98 11.64 25.78
C ARG A 312 -2.90 11.02 26.82
N THR A 313 -2.43 10.93 28.03
CA THR A 313 -3.24 10.51 29.18
C THR A 313 -4.27 11.56 29.58
N THR A 314 -4.21 12.78 29.04
CA THR A 314 -5.14 13.86 29.32
C THR A 314 -6.29 13.85 28.31
N THR A 315 -7.48 14.08 28.82
CA THR A 315 -8.76 14.12 28.10
C THR A 315 -8.83 15.16 26.98
N ASP A 316 -7.85 16.06 26.87
CA ASP A 316 -7.88 17.23 25.99
C ASP A 316 -7.67 16.90 24.51
N GLN A 317 -7.13 15.75 24.19
CA GLN A 317 -6.86 15.35 22.81
C GLN A 317 -8.12 15.06 21.99
N TYR A 318 -9.20 14.68 22.65
CA TYR A 318 -10.38 14.11 22.01
C TYR A 318 -11.68 14.74 22.49
N THR A 319 -11.60 15.93 23.08
CA THR A 319 -12.71 16.48 23.87
C THR A 319 -13.85 17.03 23.06
N THR A 320 -13.68 17.29 21.76
CA THR A 320 -14.80 17.77 20.96
C THR A 320 -14.70 17.35 19.50
N PRO A 321 -15.85 17.21 18.81
CA PRO A 321 -15.85 17.04 17.36
C PRO A 321 -15.18 18.20 16.61
N ASN A 322 -15.12 19.38 17.22
CA ASN A 322 -14.64 20.62 16.59
C ASN A 322 -13.21 21.01 16.98
N GLY A 323 -12.51 20.21 17.73
CA GLY A 323 -11.17 20.50 18.22
C GLY A 323 -10.39 19.24 18.59
N GLY A 324 -9.31 19.45 19.35
CA GLY A 324 -8.40 18.41 19.76
C GLY A 324 -7.31 18.12 18.74
N VAL A 325 -6.29 17.41 19.19
CA VAL A 325 -5.04 17.20 18.43
C VAL A 325 -5.29 16.49 17.11
N TYR A 326 -6.15 15.47 17.08
CA TYR A 326 -6.47 14.76 15.85
C TYR A 326 -7.03 15.69 14.78
N VAL A 327 -8.01 16.54 15.13
CA VAL A 327 -8.62 17.47 14.17
C VAL A 327 -7.62 18.50 13.67
N GLU A 328 -6.74 19.00 14.54
CA GLU A 328 -5.67 19.92 14.15
C GLU A 328 -4.68 19.28 13.19
N LYS A 329 -4.29 18.03 13.45
CA LYS A 329 -3.38 17.29 12.57
C LYS A 329 -4.05 16.91 11.26
N MET A 330 -5.33 16.60 11.26
CA MET A 330 -6.11 16.37 10.03
C MET A 330 -6.16 17.63 9.15
N LYS A 331 -6.42 18.80 9.73
CA LYS A 331 -6.39 20.09 9.02
C LYS A 331 -5.00 20.39 8.45
N LEU A 332 -3.96 20.02 9.20
CA LEU A 332 -2.57 20.21 8.76
C LEU A 332 -2.25 19.31 7.57
N VAL A 333 -2.64 18.04 7.61
CA VAL A 333 -2.48 17.10 6.48
C VAL A 333 -3.24 17.60 5.26
N ASP A 334 -4.49 18.06 5.42
CA ASP A 334 -5.27 18.65 4.33
C ASP A 334 -4.55 19.86 3.69
N LYS A 335 -4.00 20.77 4.53
CA LYS A 335 -3.21 21.91 4.08
C LYS A 335 -1.98 21.45 3.28
N TRP A 336 -1.21 20.51 3.80
CA TRP A 336 -0.01 20.00 3.14
C TRP A 336 -0.31 19.34 1.79
N ILE A 337 -1.40 18.61 1.70
CA ILE A 337 -1.87 18.03 0.42
C ILE A 337 -2.25 19.15 -0.55
N GLY A 338 -2.96 20.18 -0.09
CA GLY A 338 -3.29 21.35 -0.92
C GLY A 338 -2.03 22.07 -1.45
N GLU A 339 -1.01 22.23 -0.61
CA GLU A 339 0.27 22.80 -1.02
C GLU A 339 0.98 21.96 -2.09
N LEU A 340 0.96 20.63 -1.97
CA LEU A 340 1.52 19.73 -2.98
C LEU A 340 0.74 19.78 -4.30
N MET A 341 -0.59 19.86 -4.25
CA MET A 341 -1.40 19.99 -5.48
C MET A 341 -1.16 21.33 -6.18
N THR A 342 -1.09 22.43 -5.41
CA THR A 342 -0.74 23.75 -5.95
C THR A 342 0.64 23.74 -6.61
N GLU A 343 1.62 23.13 -5.97
CA GLU A 343 2.98 23.02 -6.54
C GLU A 343 2.99 22.23 -7.87
N MET A 344 2.17 21.17 -7.96
CA MET A 344 2.04 20.41 -9.22
C MET A 344 1.48 21.26 -10.36
N ASP A 345 0.50 22.13 -10.06
CA ASP A 345 -0.05 23.05 -11.04
C ASP A 345 0.97 24.10 -11.45
N GLU A 346 1.72 24.69 -10.50
CA GLU A 346 2.79 25.66 -10.77
C GLU A 346 3.95 25.06 -11.59
N LEU A 347 4.26 23.78 -11.36
CA LEU A 347 5.26 23.03 -12.13
C LEU A 347 4.75 22.61 -13.52
N GLY A 348 3.45 22.73 -13.80
CA GLY A 348 2.83 22.35 -15.06
C GLY A 348 2.84 20.84 -15.32
N ILE A 349 2.80 20.03 -14.27
CA ILE A 349 2.83 18.56 -14.36
C ILE A 349 1.51 17.88 -14.02
N ALA A 350 0.48 18.62 -13.62
CA ALA A 350 -0.80 18.04 -13.18
C ALA A 350 -1.45 17.17 -14.26
N ASP A 351 -1.49 17.64 -15.52
CA ASP A 351 -2.10 16.90 -16.64
C ASP A 351 -1.34 15.61 -17.01
N ASN A 352 -0.10 15.50 -16.56
CA ASN A 352 0.76 14.34 -16.81
C ASN A 352 0.94 13.44 -15.57
N THR A 353 0.15 13.63 -14.54
CA THR A 353 0.33 12.92 -13.28
C THR A 353 -0.96 12.28 -12.81
N LEU A 354 -0.94 10.95 -12.63
CA LEU A 354 -1.95 10.25 -11.83
C LEU A 354 -1.65 10.51 -10.35
N VAL A 355 -2.59 11.09 -9.65
CA VAL A 355 -2.53 11.24 -8.18
C VAL A 355 -3.55 10.32 -7.53
N VAL A 356 -3.13 9.59 -6.50
CA VAL A 356 -3.99 8.76 -5.65
C VAL A 356 -3.89 9.26 -4.23
N ILE A 357 -5.02 9.49 -3.57
CA ILE A 357 -5.10 9.83 -2.14
C ILE A 357 -6.05 8.84 -1.48
N MET A 358 -5.60 8.14 -0.42
CA MET A 358 -6.47 7.22 0.31
C MET A 358 -5.97 6.96 1.74
N GLY A 359 -6.85 6.34 2.55
CA GLY A 359 -6.47 5.75 3.84
C GLY A 359 -5.85 4.37 3.67
N ASP A 360 -5.06 3.93 4.66
CA ASP A 360 -4.44 2.59 4.63
C ASP A 360 -5.30 1.51 5.32
N ASN A 361 -6.07 1.84 6.31
CA ASN A 361 -7.03 0.98 6.99
C ASN A 361 -8.05 1.84 7.75
N GLY A 362 -9.07 1.19 8.29
CA GLY A 362 -10.06 1.89 9.10
C GLY A 362 -9.47 2.51 10.37
N HIS A 363 -10.29 3.31 11.04
CA HIS A 363 -9.91 4.07 12.23
C HIS A 363 -9.26 3.22 13.32
N PHE A 364 -8.33 3.81 14.04
CA PHE A 364 -7.72 3.22 15.22
C PHE A 364 -8.63 3.32 16.44
N THR A 365 -9.58 2.41 16.56
CA THR A 365 -10.69 2.50 17.55
C THR A 365 -10.35 2.02 18.96
N LYS A 366 -9.28 1.26 19.15
CA LYS A 366 -8.94 0.66 20.45
C LYS A 366 -8.69 1.67 21.57
N TYR A 367 -8.40 2.90 21.23
CA TYR A 367 -8.09 3.97 22.17
C TYR A 367 -9.25 4.96 22.33
N SER A 368 -10.44 4.61 21.88
CA SER A 368 -11.55 5.54 21.75
C SER A 368 -12.80 5.36 22.59
N PRO A 369 -12.91 4.54 23.61
CA PRO A 369 -14.07 4.66 24.49
C PRO A 369 -13.99 6.01 25.22
N GLY A 370 -14.74 6.99 24.75
CA GLY A 370 -14.74 8.35 25.30
C GLY A 370 -13.76 9.34 24.67
N SER A 371 -12.99 8.96 23.65
CA SER A 371 -11.98 9.82 23.02
C SER A 371 -12.53 10.79 21.97
N GLY A 372 -13.84 10.95 21.83
CA GLY A 372 -14.43 11.86 20.85
C GLY A 372 -14.31 11.42 19.38
N TYR A 373 -13.80 10.24 19.10
CA TYR A 373 -13.96 9.61 17.79
C TYR A 373 -15.43 9.34 17.57
N THR A 374 -16.00 10.14 16.73
CA THR A 374 -17.42 10.17 16.43
C THR A 374 -17.90 8.88 15.78
N PRO A 375 -19.21 8.62 15.80
CA PRO A 375 -19.78 7.42 15.20
C PRO A 375 -19.31 7.27 13.76
N MET A 376 -18.63 6.17 13.50
CA MET A 376 -18.17 5.81 12.18
C MET A 376 -19.34 5.41 11.29
N VAL A 377 -19.22 5.66 10.01
CA VAL A 377 -20.20 5.23 9.01
C VAL A 377 -20.36 3.71 9.07
N PHE A 378 -19.25 2.99 9.14
CA PHE A 378 -19.23 1.54 9.25
C PHE A 378 -18.83 1.08 10.65
N ARG A 379 -19.26 -0.14 11.01
CA ARG A 379 -18.87 -0.77 12.26
C ARG A 379 -17.47 -1.36 12.17
N GLY A 380 -16.77 -1.40 13.29
CA GLY A 380 -15.40 -1.90 13.39
C GLY A 380 -14.39 -0.79 13.19
N GLY A 381 -13.14 -1.17 13.06
CA GLY A 381 -11.99 -0.31 12.86
C GLY A 381 -10.74 -1.15 12.62
N LYS A 382 -9.58 -0.53 12.67
CA LYS A 382 -8.27 -1.17 12.48
C LYS A 382 -8.15 -2.51 13.20
N GLY A 383 -7.66 -3.51 12.50
CA GLY A 383 -7.51 -4.88 13.02
C GLY A 383 -8.78 -5.72 12.95
N SER A 384 -9.86 -5.23 12.29
CA SER A 384 -11.09 -5.97 12.09
C SER A 384 -11.40 -6.11 10.61
N THR A 385 -11.99 -7.24 10.24
CA THR A 385 -12.46 -7.51 8.87
C THR A 385 -13.87 -6.99 8.61
N LEU A 386 -14.47 -6.25 9.56
CA LEU A 386 -15.70 -5.50 9.34
C LEU A 386 -15.46 -4.31 8.39
N GLU A 387 -16.52 -3.81 7.75
CA GLU A 387 -16.41 -2.71 6.78
C GLU A 387 -15.64 -1.50 7.34
N GLY A 388 -15.84 -1.16 8.62
CA GLY A 388 -15.11 -0.06 9.28
C GLY A 388 -13.61 -0.29 9.48
N GLY A 389 -13.13 -1.53 9.31
CA GLY A 389 -11.71 -1.85 9.40
C GLY A 389 -11.00 -1.91 8.06
N VAL A 390 -11.75 -2.19 6.99
CA VAL A 390 -11.18 -2.51 5.66
C VAL A 390 -11.69 -1.61 4.54
N ARG A 391 -12.71 -0.77 4.75
CA ARG A 391 -13.15 0.24 3.79
C ARG A 391 -12.65 1.61 4.17
N VAL A 392 -12.08 2.30 3.18
CA VAL A 392 -11.44 3.60 3.35
C VAL A 392 -11.92 4.59 2.29
N ASP A 393 -11.74 5.88 2.56
CA ASP A 393 -11.81 6.89 1.51
C ASP A 393 -10.65 6.73 0.54
N ALA A 394 -10.95 6.79 -0.75
CA ALA A 394 -9.96 6.76 -1.80
C ALA A 394 -10.42 7.60 -3.00
N PHE A 395 -9.47 8.35 -3.56
CA PHE A 395 -9.69 9.26 -4.68
C PHE A 395 -8.56 9.14 -5.66
N VAL A 396 -8.88 9.27 -6.94
CA VAL A 396 -7.90 9.32 -8.03
C VAL A 396 -8.17 10.53 -8.91
N ARG A 397 -7.10 11.24 -9.29
CA ARG A 397 -7.17 12.41 -10.16
C ARG A 397 -6.11 12.31 -11.25
N TRP A 398 -6.54 12.48 -12.49
CA TRP A 398 -5.66 12.63 -13.63
C TRP A 398 -6.37 13.47 -14.70
N PRO A 399 -6.13 14.80 -14.73
CA PRO A 399 -6.83 15.70 -15.62
C PRO A 399 -6.79 15.25 -17.09
N GLY A 400 -7.93 15.29 -17.77
CA GLY A 400 -8.06 14.86 -19.17
C GLY A 400 -8.04 13.35 -19.40
N MET A 401 -7.75 12.55 -18.37
CA MET A 401 -7.77 11.08 -18.45
C MET A 401 -8.85 10.45 -17.56
N ILE A 402 -9.08 10.97 -16.38
CA ILE A 402 -10.14 10.53 -15.45
C ILE A 402 -11.20 11.61 -15.42
N GLU A 403 -12.47 11.21 -15.46
CA GLU A 403 -13.62 12.11 -15.40
C GLU A 403 -13.73 12.72 -14.00
N ALA A 404 -13.79 14.07 -13.95
CA ALA A 404 -13.96 14.80 -12.70
C ALA A 404 -15.38 14.59 -12.15
N ASP A 405 -15.53 14.75 -10.83
CA ASP A 405 -16.79 14.63 -10.08
C ASP A 405 -17.51 13.29 -10.32
N SER A 406 -16.73 12.22 -10.52
CA SER A 406 -17.23 10.88 -10.80
C SER A 406 -17.07 9.94 -9.59
N VAL A 407 -17.87 8.86 -9.58
CA VAL A 407 -17.88 7.89 -8.48
C VAL A 407 -17.88 6.47 -9.04
N ALA A 408 -16.87 5.68 -8.70
CA ALA A 408 -16.87 4.25 -8.91
C ALA A 408 -17.45 3.55 -7.67
N GLY A 409 -18.62 2.94 -7.83
CA GLY A 409 -19.31 2.19 -6.77
C GLY A 409 -18.91 0.71 -6.70
N ASP A 410 -18.00 0.29 -7.54
CA ASP A 410 -17.53 -1.09 -7.67
C ASP A 410 -16.50 -1.44 -6.61
N ILE A 411 -16.34 -2.75 -6.37
CA ILE A 411 -15.27 -3.26 -5.49
C ILE A 411 -13.92 -3.05 -6.17
N ILE A 412 -13.00 -2.44 -5.43
CA ILE A 412 -11.59 -2.32 -5.75
C ILE A 412 -10.82 -2.73 -4.50
N HIS A 413 -9.74 -3.47 -4.65
CA HIS A 413 -8.82 -3.79 -3.56
C HIS A 413 -7.50 -3.04 -3.73
N VAL A 414 -6.84 -2.71 -2.64
CA VAL A 414 -5.56 -1.96 -2.67
C VAL A 414 -4.50 -2.63 -3.54
N SER A 415 -4.48 -3.97 -3.61
CA SER A 415 -3.59 -4.71 -4.50
C SER A 415 -3.85 -4.45 -5.99
N ASP A 416 -5.05 -3.99 -6.36
CA ASP A 416 -5.39 -3.68 -7.75
C ASP A 416 -4.63 -2.45 -8.25
N LEU A 417 -4.26 -1.54 -7.34
CA LEU A 417 -3.45 -0.38 -7.69
C LEU A 417 -2.05 -0.79 -8.20
N PHE A 418 -1.50 -1.89 -7.71
CA PHE A 418 -0.23 -2.44 -8.21
C PHE A 418 -0.31 -2.77 -9.71
N THR A 419 -1.28 -3.59 -10.12
CA THR A 419 -1.44 -4.01 -11.52
C THR A 419 -1.90 -2.86 -12.41
N THR A 420 -2.76 -1.98 -11.90
CA THR A 420 -3.23 -0.78 -12.60
C THR A 420 -2.08 0.21 -12.85
N ILE A 421 -1.30 0.51 -11.83
CA ILE A 421 -0.12 1.40 -11.96
C ILE A 421 0.93 0.77 -12.89
N ALA A 422 1.15 -0.54 -12.78
CA ALA A 422 2.04 -1.23 -13.69
C ALA A 422 1.61 -1.08 -15.16
N ARG A 423 0.31 -1.19 -15.46
CA ARG A 423 -0.20 -0.98 -16.81
C ARG A 423 -0.05 0.47 -17.28
N LEU A 424 -0.40 1.43 -16.44
CA LEU A 424 -0.26 2.85 -16.74
C LEU A 424 1.20 3.23 -16.97
N GLY A 425 2.11 2.61 -16.21
CA GLY A 425 3.56 2.77 -16.31
C GLY A 425 4.22 2.03 -17.47
N ASP A 426 3.45 1.24 -18.25
CA ASP A 426 3.99 0.36 -19.31
C ASP A 426 4.93 -0.72 -18.78
N ALA A 427 4.62 -1.25 -17.58
CA ALA A 427 5.47 -2.12 -16.76
C ALA A 427 4.85 -3.50 -16.46
N THR A 428 3.79 -3.89 -17.18
CA THR A 428 3.08 -5.15 -16.93
C THR A 428 3.95 -6.39 -17.22
N ASP A 429 4.91 -6.29 -18.11
CA ASP A 429 5.86 -7.33 -18.46
C ASP A 429 6.93 -7.59 -17.41
N GLU A 430 7.10 -6.67 -16.45
CA GLU A 430 8.00 -6.81 -15.31
C GLU A 430 7.31 -7.47 -14.09
N ILE A 431 5.99 -7.68 -14.15
CA ILE A 431 5.26 -8.34 -13.04
C ILE A 431 5.64 -9.83 -13.01
N PRO A 432 5.98 -10.40 -11.83
CA PRO A 432 6.31 -11.81 -11.70
C PRO A 432 5.20 -12.74 -12.18
N THR A 433 5.58 -13.79 -12.92
CA THR A 433 4.65 -14.82 -13.44
C THR A 433 4.80 -16.18 -12.75
N ASP A 434 5.63 -16.27 -11.73
CA ASP A 434 5.94 -17.49 -10.96
C ASP A 434 5.11 -17.66 -9.70
N ARG A 435 4.35 -16.63 -9.33
CA ARG A 435 3.58 -16.51 -8.08
C ARG A 435 2.20 -15.93 -8.33
N ILE A 436 1.29 -16.05 -7.35
CA ILE A 436 -0.03 -15.42 -7.45
C ILE A 436 0.11 -13.91 -7.26
N ILE A 437 -0.44 -13.17 -8.21
CA ILE A 437 -0.72 -11.74 -8.12
C ILE A 437 -2.23 -11.60 -7.88
N ASP A 438 -2.61 -11.08 -6.72
CA ASP A 438 -4.02 -10.91 -6.35
C ASP A 438 -4.62 -9.66 -6.97
N GLY A 439 -3.79 -8.68 -7.28
CA GLY A 439 -4.18 -7.45 -7.96
C GLY A 439 -4.78 -7.73 -9.33
N ILE A 440 -5.85 -7.01 -9.65
CA ILE A 440 -6.54 -7.05 -10.94
C ILE A 440 -6.50 -5.64 -11.54
N ASP A 441 -6.11 -5.53 -12.80
CA ASP A 441 -6.03 -4.24 -13.49
C ASP A 441 -7.40 -3.54 -13.57
N GLN A 442 -7.48 -2.32 -13.07
CA GLN A 442 -8.66 -1.46 -13.04
C GLN A 442 -8.53 -0.25 -13.98
N THR A 443 -7.58 -0.27 -14.92
CA THR A 443 -7.38 0.85 -15.83
C THR A 443 -8.65 1.20 -16.62
N SER A 444 -9.43 0.18 -17.02
CA SER A 444 -10.71 0.39 -17.71
C SER A 444 -11.69 1.18 -16.85
N LEU A 445 -11.90 0.79 -15.61
CA LEU A 445 -12.76 1.49 -14.67
C LEU A 445 -12.34 2.96 -14.48
N LEU A 446 -11.05 3.21 -14.34
CA LEU A 446 -10.53 4.56 -14.10
C LEU A 446 -10.63 5.48 -15.32
N LEU A 447 -10.39 4.94 -16.52
CA LEU A 447 -10.27 5.77 -17.71
C LEU A 447 -11.51 5.79 -18.61
N ASN A 448 -12.35 4.77 -18.63
CA ASN A 448 -13.48 4.68 -19.54
C ASN A 448 -14.85 5.07 -18.96
N GLY A 449 -14.92 5.44 -17.68
CA GLY A 449 -16.11 6.00 -17.04
C GLY A 449 -17.36 5.09 -16.97
N ASP A 450 -17.74 4.46 -18.07
CA ASP A 450 -18.94 3.62 -18.20
C ASP A 450 -18.64 2.12 -18.03
N THR A 451 -17.45 1.74 -17.61
CA THR A 451 -17.06 0.33 -17.41
C THR A 451 -17.19 -0.09 -15.95
N TYR A 452 -17.18 -1.39 -15.72
CA TYR A 452 -17.25 -1.97 -14.37
C TYR A 452 -15.86 -2.43 -13.91
N SER A 453 -15.71 -2.52 -12.59
CA SER A 453 -14.53 -3.17 -12.01
C SER A 453 -14.40 -4.61 -12.53
N ARG A 454 -13.18 -5.01 -12.84
CA ARG A 454 -12.86 -6.41 -13.16
C ARG A 454 -12.83 -7.29 -11.92
N ARG A 455 -13.15 -6.74 -10.76
CA ARG A 455 -13.25 -7.39 -9.46
C ARG A 455 -14.67 -7.25 -8.90
N ASP A 456 -15.26 -8.35 -8.46
CA ASP A 456 -16.54 -8.37 -7.73
C ASP A 456 -16.44 -9.02 -6.36
N TYR A 457 -15.20 -9.30 -5.88
CA TYR A 457 -14.93 -10.02 -4.62
C TYR A 457 -13.71 -9.50 -3.89
N VAL A 458 -13.66 -9.74 -2.58
CA VAL A 458 -12.46 -9.56 -1.75
C VAL A 458 -12.37 -10.70 -0.74
N PHE A 459 -11.18 -11.25 -0.56
CA PHE A 459 -10.83 -12.11 0.56
C PHE A 459 -10.22 -11.24 1.66
N LEU A 460 -10.79 -11.28 2.86
CA LEU A 460 -10.35 -10.46 3.97
C LEU A 460 -9.63 -11.34 5.00
N TYR A 461 -8.35 -11.09 5.13
CA TYR A 461 -7.49 -11.76 6.08
C TYR A 461 -7.25 -10.89 7.31
N ASN A 462 -7.22 -11.52 8.49
CA ASN A 462 -6.70 -10.91 9.70
C ASN A 462 -5.49 -11.73 10.14
N ILE A 463 -4.31 -11.13 10.05
CA ILE A 463 -3.03 -11.82 10.15
C ILE A 463 -2.97 -12.93 9.09
N ASN A 464 -3.02 -14.19 9.48
CA ASN A 464 -2.96 -15.35 8.59
C ASN A 464 -4.31 -16.07 8.42
N ASN A 465 -5.38 -15.55 9.04
CA ASN A 465 -6.69 -16.18 9.03
C ASN A 465 -7.60 -15.51 8.00
N LEU A 466 -8.16 -16.28 7.10
CA LEU A 466 -9.27 -15.83 6.26
C LEU A 466 -10.51 -15.67 7.14
N GLU A 467 -10.90 -14.43 7.43
CA GLU A 467 -11.99 -14.13 8.36
C GLU A 467 -13.29 -13.74 7.67
N ALA A 468 -13.22 -13.17 6.47
CA ALA A 468 -14.42 -12.83 5.72
C ALA A 468 -14.19 -12.89 4.21
N VAL A 469 -15.29 -13.00 3.47
CA VAL A 469 -15.31 -12.90 2.01
C VAL A 469 -16.45 -11.98 1.61
N VAL A 470 -16.13 -10.97 0.82
CA VAL A 470 -17.10 -10.10 0.16
C VAL A 470 -17.25 -10.56 -1.29
N LYS A 471 -18.48 -10.61 -1.79
CA LYS A 471 -18.76 -10.76 -3.21
C LYS A 471 -20.01 -9.97 -3.57
N GLU A 472 -19.86 -9.08 -4.54
CA GLU A 472 -20.91 -8.12 -4.89
C GLU A 472 -21.34 -7.31 -3.65
N GLN A 473 -22.61 -7.38 -3.23
CA GLN A 473 -23.13 -6.71 -2.04
C GLN A 473 -23.15 -7.58 -0.79
N TYR A 474 -22.72 -8.82 -0.89
CA TYR A 474 -22.82 -9.77 0.21
C TYR A 474 -21.48 -10.07 0.86
N LYS A 475 -21.54 -10.30 2.18
CA LYS A 475 -20.37 -10.67 2.97
C LYS A 475 -20.65 -11.89 3.81
N LEU A 476 -19.77 -12.88 3.72
CA LEU A 476 -19.73 -14.04 4.61
C LEU A 476 -18.67 -13.81 5.68
N ASP A 477 -19.08 -13.71 6.93
CA ASP A 477 -18.21 -13.58 8.09
C ASP A 477 -17.86 -14.98 8.62
N LEU A 478 -16.68 -15.47 8.22
CA LEU A 478 -16.15 -16.77 8.63
C LEU A 478 -15.68 -16.76 10.09
N ALA A 479 -15.25 -15.63 10.61
CA ALA A 479 -14.74 -15.50 11.97
C ALA A 479 -15.84 -15.78 13.00
N SER A 480 -17.08 -15.39 12.71
CA SER A 480 -18.23 -15.67 13.57
C SER A 480 -18.62 -17.14 13.65
N GLY A 481 -18.12 -17.95 12.72
CA GLY A 481 -18.39 -19.40 12.62
C GLY A 481 -17.22 -20.29 13.03
N LYS A 482 -16.22 -19.78 13.75
CA LYS A 482 -14.99 -20.54 14.11
C LYS A 482 -15.26 -21.92 14.73
N GLU A 483 -16.35 -22.10 15.48
CA GLU A 483 -16.73 -23.38 16.08
C GLU A 483 -17.65 -24.21 15.20
N ASN A 484 -18.35 -23.60 14.26
CA ASN A 484 -19.23 -24.28 13.31
C ASN A 484 -19.48 -23.38 12.09
N ALA A 485 -18.90 -23.73 10.94
CA ALA A 485 -19.04 -22.96 9.68
C ALA A 485 -20.51 -22.76 9.22
N ILE A 486 -21.44 -23.59 9.70
CA ILE A 486 -22.87 -23.44 9.43
C ILE A 486 -23.44 -22.20 10.14
N LEU A 487 -22.79 -21.74 11.20
CA LEU A 487 -23.17 -20.58 12.00
C LEU A 487 -22.50 -19.28 11.53
N ALA A 488 -21.73 -19.32 10.46
CA ALA A 488 -21.12 -18.13 9.87
C ALA A 488 -22.20 -17.10 9.49
N LYS A 489 -22.00 -15.85 9.90
CA LYS A 489 -22.95 -14.78 9.62
C LYS A 489 -22.83 -14.33 8.17
N PHE A 490 -23.97 -14.00 7.59
CA PHE A 490 -24.09 -13.55 6.22
C PHE A 490 -24.82 -12.19 6.20
N TYR A 491 -24.23 -11.19 5.55
CA TYR A 491 -24.74 -9.82 5.53
C TYR A 491 -25.03 -9.35 4.10
N ASP A 492 -26.07 -8.52 3.94
CA ASP A 492 -26.30 -7.70 2.75
C ASP A 492 -25.80 -6.29 3.04
N LEU A 493 -24.62 -5.95 2.56
CA LEU A 493 -23.94 -4.68 2.85
C LEU A 493 -24.66 -3.44 2.28
N PHE A 494 -25.58 -3.60 1.34
CA PHE A 494 -26.37 -2.48 0.81
C PHE A 494 -27.55 -2.13 1.71
N ARG A 495 -28.08 -3.13 2.43
CA ARG A 495 -29.18 -2.96 3.38
C ARG A 495 -28.71 -2.76 4.80
N ASP A 496 -27.58 -3.36 5.12
CA ASP A 496 -26.96 -3.35 6.45
C ASP A 496 -25.48 -3.00 6.33
N THR A 497 -25.21 -1.72 6.07
CA THR A 497 -23.85 -1.19 5.91
C THR A 497 -22.99 -1.32 7.17
N ARG A 498 -23.63 -1.56 8.33
CA ARG A 498 -22.96 -1.68 9.62
C ARG A 498 -22.79 -3.11 10.10
N GLU A 499 -23.27 -4.11 9.32
CA GLU A 499 -23.14 -5.54 9.65
C GLU A 499 -23.72 -5.88 11.03
N GLU A 500 -24.86 -5.28 11.39
CA GLU A 500 -25.54 -5.46 12.68
C GLU A 500 -26.64 -6.52 12.62
N TRP A 501 -27.20 -6.73 11.42
CA TRP A 501 -28.36 -7.59 11.20
C TRP A 501 -28.06 -8.66 10.13
N PRO A 502 -27.48 -9.82 10.52
CA PRO A 502 -27.25 -10.87 9.56
C PRO A 502 -28.57 -11.36 8.96
N VAL A 503 -28.55 -11.70 7.67
CA VAL A 503 -29.69 -12.33 7.02
C VAL A 503 -30.03 -13.67 7.69
N SER A 504 -31.29 -14.11 7.58
CA SER A 504 -31.72 -15.35 8.23
C SER A 504 -30.85 -16.54 7.83
N THR A 505 -30.69 -17.50 8.72
CA THR A 505 -29.85 -18.70 8.51
C THR A 505 -30.24 -19.47 7.25
N GLU A 506 -31.54 -19.47 6.89
CA GLU A 506 -32.06 -20.17 5.70
C GLU A 506 -31.56 -19.48 4.41
N VAL A 507 -31.64 -18.16 4.34
CA VAL A 507 -31.12 -17.37 3.20
C VAL A 507 -29.61 -17.45 3.17
N GLY A 508 -28.94 -17.35 4.33
CA GLY A 508 -27.50 -17.50 4.47
C GLY A 508 -26.98 -18.85 3.98
N ALA A 509 -27.68 -19.94 4.29
CA ALA A 509 -27.34 -21.30 3.80
C ALA A 509 -27.47 -21.39 2.26
N TRP A 510 -28.45 -20.73 1.69
CA TRP A 510 -28.68 -20.73 0.24
C TRP A 510 -27.62 -19.88 -0.51
N GLY A 511 -27.40 -18.67 -0.06
CA GLY A 511 -26.39 -17.77 -0.61
C GLY A 511 -24.95 -18.25 -0.32
N GLY A 512 -24.72 -18.78 0.88
CA GLY A 512 -23.41 -19.20 1.38
C GLY A 512 -22.72 -20.29 0.56
N ALA A 513 -23.50 -21.15 -0.14
CA ALA A 513 -22.92 -22.20 -0.98
C ALA A 513 -22.01 -21.67 -2.10
N LYS A 514 -22.29 -20.49 -2.65
CA LYS A 514 -21.38 -19.80 -3.60
C LYS A 514 -20.05 -19.44 -2.92
N PHE A 515 -20.12 -18.83 -1.74
CA PHE A 515 -18.97 -18.40 -0.96
C PHE A 515 -18.10 -19.58 -0.51
N VAL A 516 -18.70 -20.67 -0.06
CA VAL A 516 -17.97 -21.89 0.31
C VAL A 516 -17.16 -22.42 -0.88
N ARG A 517 -17.77 -22.50 -2.06
CA ARG A 517 -17.05 -22.92 -3.28
C ARG A 517 -15.93 -21.95 -3.67
N MET A 518 -16.15 -20.67 -3.48
CA MET A 518 -15.16 -19.64 -3.73
C MET A 518 -13.97 -19.79 -2.78
N VAL A 519 -14.22 -19.95 -1.48
CA VAL A 519 -13.18 -20.23 -0.47
C VAL A 519 -12.43 -21.52 -0.79
N GLN A 520 -13.12 -22.58 -1.17
CA GLN A 520 -12.48 -23.84 -1.56
C GLN A 520 -11.54 -23.69 -2.76
N ARG A 521 -11.94 -22.92 -3.78
CA ARG A 521 -11.08 -22.63 -4.95
C ARG A 521 -9.86 -21.80 -4.55
N HIS A 522 -10.07 -20.78 -3.73
CA HIS A 522 -8.99 -19.93 -3.19
C HIS A 522 -7.97 -20.77 -2.40
N MET A 523 -8.44 -21.58 -1.44
CA MET A 523 -7.56 -22.45 -0.65
C MET A 523 -6.86 -23.51 -1.50
N GLY A 524 -7.55 -24.05 -2.51
CA GLY A 524 -6.92 -24.97 -3.48
C GLY A 524 -5.83 -24.31 -4.31
N ARG A 525 -6.00 -23.03 -4.68
CA ARG A 525 -4.98 -22.25 -5.38
C ARG A 525 -3.79 -21.93 -4.47
N LYS A 526 -4.08 -21.54 -3.22
CA LYS A 526 -3.07 -21.32 -2.16
C LYS A 526 -2.23 -22.58 -1.90
N ALA A 527 -2.84 -23.76 -1.88
CA ALA A 527 -2.11 -25.02 -1.72
C ALA A 527 -1.13 -25.30 -2.89
N LYS A 528 -1.47 -24.85 -4.11
CA LYS A 528 -0.59 -24.97 -5.28
C LYS A 528 0.56 -23.95 -5.26
N TYR A 529 0.32 -22.77 -4.72
CA TYR A 529 1.28 -21.68 -4.55
C TYR A 529 1.34 -21.33 -3.06
N PRO A 530 2.13 -22.07 -2.28
CA PRO A 530 2.17 -21.91 -0.82
C PRO A 530 2.71 -20.53 -0.43
N ASP A 531 2.26 -20.07 0.73
CA ASP A 531 2.75 -18.83 1.31
C ASP A 531 4.25 -18.92 1.62
N ALA A 532 4.96 -17.82 1.44
CA ALA A 532 6.35 -17.66 1.87
C ALA A 532 6.40 -17.04 3.28
N PRO A 533 7.40 -17.35 4.10
CA PRO A 533 7.64 -16.62 5.34
C PRO A 533 8.16 -15.21 5.03
N PRO A 534 8.05 -14.26 5.98
CA PRO A 534 8.74 -12.99 5.88
C PRO A 534 10.26 -13.22 5.94
N ALA A 535 11.04 -12.26 5.46
CA ALA A 535 12.48 -12.25 5.74
C ALA A 535 12.72 -11.98 7.22
N THR A 536 13.77 -12.58 7.76
CA THR A 536 14.19 -12.37 9.14
C THR A 536 15.67 -11.99 9.18
N GLY A 537 16.02 -11.03 10.03
CA GLY A 537 17.37 -10.52 10.12
C GLY A 537 17.63 -9.73 11.40
N MET A 538 18.71 -8.99 11.40
CA MET A 538 19.01 -8.06 12.48
C MET A 538 18.16 -6.79 12.27
N PRO A 539 17.33 -6.42 13.25
CA PRO A 539 16.64 -5.14 13.19
C PRO A 539 17.67 -4.01 13.26
N TYR A 540 17.33 -2.90 12.61
CA TYR A 540 18.13 -1.69 12.76
C TYR A 540 18.02 -1.18 14.19
N ALA A 541 19.12 -1.01 14.86
CA ALA A 541 19.17 -0.59 16.26
C ALA A 541 19.95 0.72 16.48
N GLY A 542 20.32 1.41 15.39
CA GLY A 542 21.08 2.64 15.46
C GLY A 542 22.38 2.51 16.23
N ILE A 543 23.10 1.48 15.96
CA ILE A 543 24.20 0.97 16.80
C ILE A 543 25.30 2.01 17.04
N ASP A 544 25.50 2.92 16.09
CA ASP A 544 26.61 3.86 16.14
C ASP A 544 26.40 5.00 17.16
N ASN A 545 25.14 5.23 17.57
CA ASN A 545 24.76 6.35 18.44
C ASN A 545 24.19 5.92 19.81
N LEU A 546 24.09 4.64 20.08
CA LEU A 546 23.54 4.16 21.35
C LEU A 546 24.58 4.24 22.46
N ARG A 547 24.14 4.65 23.67
CA ARG A 547 24.97 4.50 24.87
C ARG A 547 25.32 3.01 25.12
N PRO A 548 26.45 2.74 25.78
CA PRO A 548 26.89 1.36 26.05
C PRO A 548 25.81 0.51 26.74
N GLU A 549 25.04 1.11 27.65
CA GLU A 549 23.98 0.43 28.41
C GLU A 549 22.84 0.01 27.49
N THR A 550 22.45 0.86 26.53
CA THR A 550 21.41 0.57 25.57
C THR A 550 21.88 -0.42 24.52
N GLN A 551 23.14 -0.30 24.08
CA GLN A 551 23.74 -1.31 23.22
C GLN A 551 23.70 -2.70 23.88
N ALA A 552 24.02 -2.78 25.16
CA ALA A 552 23.94 -4.03 25.93
C ALA A 552 22.50 -4.56 26.00
N ALA A 553 21.52 -3.70 26.26
CA ALA A 553 20.09 -4.07 26.30
C ALA A 553 19.59 -4.56 24.94
N VAL A 554 19.94 -3.88 23.87
CA VAL A 554 19.59 -4.29 22.49
C VAL A 554 20.25 -5.65 22.16
N GLN A 555 21.51 -5.84 22.51
CA GLN A 555 22.21 -7.13 22.29
C GLN A 555 21.57 -8.26 23.10
N GLU A 556 21.18 -8.01 24.33
CA GLU A 556 20.48 -8.99 25.17
C GLU A 556 19.11 -9.35 24.59
N PHE A 557 18.34 -8.35 24.13
CA PHE A 557 17.07 -8.54 23.45
C PHE A 557 17.23 -9.38 22.18
N LEU A 558 18.20 -9.04 21.34
CA LEU A 558 18.51 -9.77 20.10
C LEU A 558 18.98 -11.21 20.39
N TYR A 559 19.67 -11.44 21.50
CA TYR A 559 20.04 -12.76 21.95
C TYR A 559 18.82 -13.59 22.37
N MET A 560 17.89 -13.00 23.11
CA MET A 560 16.63 -13.65 23.50
C MET A 560 15.78 -14.02 22.29
N MET A 561 15.70 -13.15 21.30
CA MET A 561 14.97 -13.42 20.04
C MET A 561 15.57 -14.56 19.22
N LYS A 562 16.88 -14.82 19.35
CA LYS A 562 17.58 -15.91 18.64
C LYS A 562 17.51 -17.25 19.35
N THR A 563 17.03 -17.27 20.60
CA THR A 563 16.96 -18.50 21.41
C THR A 563 15.50 -18.94 21.54
N PRO A 564 14.98 -19.78 20.63
CA PRO A 564 13.61 -20.27 20.72
C PRO A 564 13.42 -21.09 22.00
N GLY A 565 12.60 -20.62 22.90
CA GLY A 565 12.16 -21.41 24.07
C GLY A 565 12.54 -20.87 25.45
N MET A 566 12.98 -19.62 25.60
CA MET A 566 12.95 -18.93 26.90
C MET A 566 11.70 -18.07 27.05
#